data_5943d270e71cc2fbffd2653de186097d
#
_entry.id   5943d270e71cc2fbffd2653de186097d
#
_cell.length_a   1.000
_cell.length_b   1.000
_cell.length_c   1.000
_cell.angle_alpha   90.00
_cell.angle_beta   90.00
_cell.angle_gamma   90.00
#
_symmetry.space_group_name_H-M   'P 1'
#
loop_
_entity.id
_entity.type
_entity.pdbx_description
1 polymer ?
#
loop_
_entity_poly.entity_id
_entity_poly.type
_entity_poly.pdbx_seq_one_letter_code
_entity_poly.pdbx_strand_id
1 'polypeptide(L)'
;LFSSSSQEERDNLYGKSKKEGRELMIDWAEKAGGKFTGMIIPNVFGPFGHPNYNSVVATFCHKLAHNETPTIEVDGELKLIYVGELVEAILSEIRKGKSNAELVIAHTSESKVSQLLSLLECYKAAYQDKGIIPSINNTFELNLFNTFRCYMDIASHFPVKFVEHTDPRGSFVEII
;
A
#
# COMPACT_ATOMS: atom_id res chain seq x y z
N LEU A 1 -0.36 -20.91 -7.77
CA LEU A 1 -0.33 -20.04 -6.59
C LEU A 1 -1.73 -19.52 -6.28
N PHE A 2 -2.07 -19.44 -5.01
CA PHE A 2 -3.35 -18.89 -4.54
C PHE A 2 -3.08 -17.79 -3.51
N SER A 3 -3.66 -16.61 -3.71
CA SER A 3 -3.56 -15.49 -2.78
C SER A 3 -4.67 -15.60 -1.74
N SER A 4 -4.31 -16.00 -0.54
CA SER A 4 -5.16 -15.93 0.63
C SER A 4 -4.81 -14.72 1.50
N SER A 5 -5.34 -14.63 2.70
CA SER A 5 -5.22 -13.47 3.57
C SER A 5 -5.01 -13.88 5.02
N SER A 6 -4.25 -13.10 5.75
CA SER A 6 -4.16 -13.20 7.22
C SER A 6 -5.52 -13.02 7.93
N GLN A 7 -6.57 -12.67 7.19
CA GLN A 7 -7.94 -12.58 7.71
C GLN A 7 -8.69 -13.93 7.69
N GLU A 8 -8.10 -15.04 7.22
CA GLU A 8 -8.71 -16.37 7.28
C GLU A 8 -9.18 -16.77 8.69
N GLU A 9 -8.46 -16.31 9.71
CA GLU A 9 -8.79 -16.56 11.12
C GLU A 9 -9.94 -15.69 11.66
N ARG A 10 -10.42 -14.72 10.89
CA ARG A 10 -11.48 -13.83 11.34
C ARG A 10 -12.86 -14.42 11.02
N ASP A 11 -13.79 -14.29 11.96
CA ASP A 11 -15.19 -14.68 11.74
C ASP A 11 -15.94 -13.67 10.87
N ASN A 12 -15.57 -13.60 9.59
CA ASN A 12 -16.26 -12.82 8.57
C ASN A 12 -16.31 -13.58 7.24
N LEU A 13 -17.22 -13.18 6.36
CA LEU A 13 -17.43 -13.86 5.06
C LEU A 13 -16.19 -13.84 4.17
N TYR A 14 -15.42 -12.77 4.21
CA TYR A 14 -14.19 -12.66 3.42
C TYR A 14 -13.13 -13.67 3.87
N GLY A 15 -12.83 -13.73 5.17
CA GLY A 15 -11.87 -14.69 5.72
C GLY A 15 -12.28 -16.13 5.42
N LYS A 16 -13.55 -16.47 5.68
CA LYS A 16 -14.11 -17.80 5.38
C LYS A 16 -13.97 -18.17 3.91
N SER A 17 -14.34 -17.28 3.00
CA SER A 17 -14.23 -17.54 1.55
C SER A 17 -12.79 -17.74 1.09
N LYS A 18 -11.82 -17.02 1.68
CA LYS A 18 -10.40 -17.19 1.38
C LYS A 18 -9.88 -18.53 1.86
N LYS A 19 -10.24 -18.96 3.07
CA LYS A 19 -9.88 -20.25 3.63
C LYS A 19 -10.46 -21.41 2.81
N GLU A 20 -11.76 -21.40 2.58
CA GLU A 20 -12.45 -22.43 1.76
C GLU A 20 -11.85 -22.51 0.34
N GLY A 21 -11.60 -21.35 -0.29
CA GLY A 21 -10.98 -21.31 -1.61
C GLY A 21 -9.58 -21.94 -1.62
N ARG A 22 -8.78 -21.72 -0.59
CA ARG A 22 -7.44 -22.32 -0.44
C ARG A 22 -7.56 -23.84 -0.27
N GLU A 23 -8.46 -24.30 0.59
CA GLU A 23 -8.70 -25.73 0.84
C GLU A 23 -9.18 -26.46 -0.42
N LEU A 24 -10.11 -25.89 -1.15
CA LEU A 24 -10.59 -26.43 -2.44
C LEU A 24 -9.46 -26.55 -3.47
N MET A 25 -8.56 -25.58 -3.53
CA MET A 25 -7.42 -25.60 -4.46
C MET A 25 -6.35 -26.62 -4.04
N ILE A 26 -6.18 -26.90 -2.74
CA ILE A 26 -5.34 -27.99 -2.25
C ILE A 26 -5.89 -29.32 -2.74
N ASP A 27 -7.15 -29.60 -2.48
CA ASP A 27 -7.83 -30.84 -2.90
C ASP A 27 -7.75 -31.05 -4.42
N TRP A 28 -7.94 -29.98 -5.19
CA TRP A 28 -7.80 -30.02 -6.64
C TRP A 28 -6.39 -30.39 -7.08
N ALA A 29 -5.37 -29.76 -6.48
CA ALA A 29 -3.98 -30.00 -6.84
C ALA A 29 -3.56 -31.44 -6.51
N GLU A 30 -3.99 -31.99 -5.38
CA GLU A 30 -3.73 -33.36 -5.00
C GLU A 30 -4.35 -34.35 -6.02
N LYS A 31 -5.61 -34.14 -6.40
CA LYS A 31 -6.30 -34.99 -7.38
C LYS A 31 -5.70 -34.88 -8.78
N ALA A 32 -5.20 -33.71 -9.15
CA ALA A 32 -4.60 -33.47 -10.46
C ALA A 32 -3.10 -33.81 -10.52
N GLY A 33 -2.47 -34.21 -9.41
CA GLY A 33 -1.01 -34.41 -9.32
C GLY A 33 -0.22 -33.11 -9.55
N GLY A 34 -0.83 -31.94 -9.28
CA GLY A 34 -0.27 -30.63 -9.50
C GLY A 34 0.50 -30.09 -8.30
N LYS A 35 1.27 -29.00 -8.52
CA LYS A 35 1.91 -28.25 -7.45
C LYS A 35 1.02 -27.09 -7.03
N PHE A 36 0.86 -26.90 -5.73
CA PHE A 36 0.05 -25.81 -5.16
C PHE A 36 0.82 -25.06 -4.10
N THR A 37 0.69 -23.74 -4.07
CA THR A 37 1.15 -22.89 -2.97
C THR A 37 0.06 -21.90 -2.61
N GLY A 38 -0.47 -22.03 -1.38
CA GLY A 38 -1.42 -21.10 -0.78
C GLY A 38 -0.67 -20.07 0.07
N MET A 39 -0.75 -18.80 -0.30
CA MET A 39 -0.04 -17.72 0.40
C MET A 39 -0.98 -16.98 1.32
N ILE A 40 -0.70 -16.97 2.61
CA ILE A 40 -1.39 -16.15 3.62
C ILE A 40 -0.69 -14.79 3.67
N ILE A 41 -1.33 -13.80 3.07
CA ILE A 41 -0.76 -12.48 2.80
C ILE A 41 -1.25 -11.48 3.85
N PRO A 42 -0.36 -10.66 4.46
CA PRO A 42 -0.75 -9.56 5.36
C PRO A 42 -1.43 -8.41 4.60
N ASN A 43 -1.70 -7.27 5.27
CA ASN A 43 -2.28 -6.12 4.59
C ASN A 43 -1.30 -5.56 3.56
N VAL A 44 -1.68 -5.63 2.30
CA VAL A 44 -0.87 -5.11 1.17
C VAL A 44 -1.17 -3.63 0.98
N PHE A 45 -0.13 -2.84 0.76
CA PHE A 45 -0.25 -1.45 0.32
C PHE A 45 0.66 -1.19 -0.88
N GLY A 46 0.33 -0.15 -1.63
CA GLY A 46 1.09 0.25 -2.81
C GLY A 46 0.27 1.08 -3.78
N PRO A 47 0.88 1.48 -4.90
CA PRO A 47 0.22 2.22 -5.97
C PRO A 47 -1.06 1.53 -6.48
N PHE A 48 -2.04 2.33 -6.86
CA PHE A 48 -3.26 1.89 -7.53
C PHE A 48 -4.18 0.94 -6.74
N GLY A 49 -4.01 0.83 -5.43
CA GLY A 49 -4.98 0.13 -4.58
C GLY A 49 -6.36 0.81 -4.64
N HIS A 50 -7.44 0.01 -4.65
CA HIS A 50 -8.79 0.56 -4.73
C HIS A 50 -9.16 1.24 -3.39
N PRO A 51 -9.44 2.56 -3.39
CA PRO A 51 -9.87 3.25 -2.17
C PRO A 51 -11.27 2.82 -1.75
N ASN A 52 -11.60 3.02 -0.47
CA ASN A 52 -12.90 2.70 0.12
C ASN A 52 -13.34 1.23 -0.04
N TYR A 53 -12.37 0.32 -0.15
CA TYR A 53 -12.65 -1.12 -0.23
C TYR A 53 -11.96 -1.86 0.93
N ASN A 54 -10.78 -2.42 0.76
CA ASN A 54 -10.13 -3.26 1.79
C ASN A 54 -8.76 -2.73 2.23
N SER A 55 -8.38 -1.51 1.88
CA SER A 55 -7.10 -0.92 2.23
C SER A 55 -7.27 0.43 2.89
N VAL A 56 -6.95 0.52 4.16
CA VAL A 56 -6.91 1.79 4.89
C VAL A 56 -5.88 2.74 4.27
N VAL A 57 -4.71 2.23 3.83
CA VAL A 57 -3.68 3.04 3.17
C VAL A 57 -4.22 3.67 1.88
N ALA A 58 -4.83 2.87 1.00
CA ALA A 58 -5.42 3.36 -0.24
C ALA A 58 -6.51 4.40 0.02
N THR A 59 -7.38 4.13 1.00
CA THR A 59 -8.47 5.04 1.38
C THR A 59 -7.94 6.37 1.91
N PHE A 60 -6.94 6.34 2.80
CA PHE A 60 -6.36 7.57 3.36
C PHE A 60 -5.59 8.36 2.31
N CYS A 61 -4.78 7.69 1.48
CA CYS A 61 -4.08 8.35 0.38
C CYS A 61 -5.07 9.05 -0.58
N HIS A 62 -6.13 8.35 -0.97
CA HIS A 62 -7.15 8.91 -1.86
C HIS A 62 -7.84 10.12 -1.24
N LYS A 63 -8.36 9.99 -0.01
CA LYS A 63 -9.06 11.08 0.68
C LYS A 63 -8.18 12.31 0.84
N LEU A 64 -6.96 12.14 1.34
CA LEU A 64 -6.04 13.26 1.55
C LEU A 64 -5.67 13.94 0.22
N ALA A 65 -5.37 13.17 -0.82
CA ALA A 65 -5.04 13.70 -2.13
C ALA A 65 -6.19 14.53 -2.75
N HIS A 66 -7.44 14.20 -2.40
CA HIS A 66 -8.64 14.92 -2.86
C HIS A 66 -9.18 15.95 -1.85
N ASN A 67 -8.38 16.32 -0.83
CA ASN A 67 -8.75 17.27 0.22
C ASN A 67 -9.96 16.82 1.07
N GLU A 68 -10.18 15.51 1.16
CA GLU A 68 -11.17 14.92 2.07
C GLU A 68 -10.50 14.57 3.41
N THR A 69 -11.27 14.60 4.50
CA THR A 69 -10.77 14.24 5.84
C THR A 69 -10.95 12.75 6.08
N PRO A 70 -9.86 11.97 6.25
CA PRO A 70 -9.98 10.58 6.70
C PRO A 70 -10.52 10.48 8.13
N THR A 71 -11.26 9.40 8.41
CA THR A 71 -11.76 9.08 9.74
C THR A 71 -11.17 7.77 10.23
N ILE A 72 -10.75 7.72 11.48
CA ILE A 72 -10.28 6.50 12.15
C ILE A 72 -11.43 5.95 12.96
N GLU A 73 -11.94 4.78 12.58
CA GLU A 73 -12.96 4.07 13.35
C GLU A 73 -12.33 3.30 14.51
N VAL A 74 -11.22 2.63 14.25
CA VAL A 74 -10.45 1.86 15.24
C VAL A 74 -8.97 2.11 15.01
N ASP A 75 -8.26 2.58 16.04
CA ASP A 75 -6.81 2.77 15.99
C ASP A 75 -6.06 1.47 16.31
N GLY A 76 -6.17 0.51 15.40
CA GLY A 76 -5.53 -0.80 15.50
C GLY A 76 -4.11 -0.82 14.94
N GLU A 77 -3.38 -1.87 15.30
CA GLU A 77 -2.08 -2.17 14.68
C GLU A 77 -2.27 -2.85 13.31
N LEU A 78 -1.51 -2.39 12.34
CA LEU A 78 -1.49 -2.89 10.98
C LEU A 78 -0.17 -3.61 10.71
N LYS A 79 -0.26 -4.84 10.24
CA LYS A 79 0.87 -5.60 9.69
C LYS A 79 0.83 -5.42 8.18
N LEU A 80 1.84 -4.74 7.65
CA LEU A 80 1.86 -4.21 6.29
C LEU A 80 2.98 -4.86 5.46
N ILE A 81 2.72 -5.07 4.17
CA ILE A 81 3.72 -5.39 3.17
C ILE A 81 3.53 -4.50 1.94
N TYR A 82 4.61 -3.95 1.42
CA TYR A 82 4.55 -3.21 0.16
C TYR A 82 4.37 -4.15 -1.02
N VAL A 83 3.58 -3.75 -2.01
CA VAL A 83 3.26 -4.61 -3.17
C VAL A 83 4.50 -5.09 -3.92
N GLY A 84 5.55 -4.26 -4.02
CA GLY A 84 6.82 -4.67 -4.64
C GLY A 84 7.51 -5.80 -3.86
N GLU A 85 7.54 -5.72 -2.54
CA GLU A 85 8.11 -6.75 -1.67
C GLU A 85 7.30 -8.06 -1.75
N LEU A 86 5.97 -7.96 -1.83
CA LEU A 86 5.11 -9.12 -2.05
C LEU A 86 5.40 -9.78 -3.40
N VAL A 87 5.58 -9.01 -4.47
CA VAL A 87 5.92 -9.53 -5.79
C VAL A 87 7.24 -10.30 -5.76
N GLU A 88 8.27 -9.78 -5.09
CA GLU A 88 9.55 -10.49 -4.94
C GLU A 88 9.38 -11.80 -4.15
N ALA A 89 8.56 -11.81 -3.09
CA ALA A 89 8.25 -13.03 -2.35
C ALA A 89 7.55 -14.06 -3.26
N ILE A 90 6.56 -13.65 -4.06
CA ILE A 90 5.86 -14.51 -5.02
C ILE A 90 6.84 -15.09 -6.05
N LEU A 91 7.69 -14.25 -6.65
CA LEU A 91 8.67 -14.70 -7.64
C LEU A 91 9.68 -15.70 -7.04
N SER A 92 10.08 -15.46 -5.79
CA SER A 92 10.94 -16.39 -5.06
C SER A 92 10.29 -17.77 -4.91
N GLU A 93 9.01 -17.82 -4.53
CA GLU A 93 8.29 -19.10 -4.39
C GLU A 93 8.09 -19.82 -5.74
N ILE A 94 7.81 -19.07 -6.80
CA ILE A 94 7.74 -19.64 -8.16
C ILE A 94 9.07 -20.32 -8.53
N ARG A 95 10.20 -19.65 -8.27
CA ARG A 95 11.54 -20.18 -8.57
C ARG A 95 11.87 -21.44 -7.77
N LYS A 96 11.40 -21.53 -6.51
CA LYS A 96 11.57 -22.74 -5.66
C LYS A 96 10.83 -23.94 -6.25
N GLY A 97 9.70 -23.75 -6.91
CA GLY A 97 8.91 -24.80 -7.57
C GLY A 97 8.40 -25.90 -6.65
N LYS A 98 8.24 -25.62 -5.34
CA LYS A 98 7.76 -26.54 -4.32
C LYS A 98 6.31 -26.25 -3.96
N SER A 99 5.56 -27.30 -3.57
CA SER A 99 4.23 -27.14 -3.00
C SER A 99 4.35 -26.71 -1.52
N ASN A 100 3.49 -25.75 -1.13
CA ASN A 100 3.30 -25.36 0.25
C ASN A 100 1.84 -24.96 0.46
N ALA A 101 1.07 -25.79 1.12
CA ALA A 101 -0.36 -25.57 1.30
C ALA A 101 -0.68 -24.29 2.11
N GLU A 102 0.26 -23.86 2.96
CA GLU A 102 0.07 -22.75 3.89
C GLU A 102 1.38 -21.96 4.11
N LEU A 103 1.71 -21.13 3.11
CA LEU A 103 2.87 -20.26 3.17
C LEU A 103 2.48 -18.90 3.77
N VAL A 104 2.88 -18.63 4.99
CA VAL A 104 2.70 -17.33 5.61
C VAL A 104 3.74 -16.34 5.05
N ILE A 105 3.27 -15.30 4.39
CA ILE A 105 4.12 -14.20 3.93
C ILE A 105 4.34 -13.24 5.11
N ALA A 106 5.60 -13.02 5.46
CA ALA A 106 5.96 -12.09 6.53
C ALA A 106 5.60 -10.64 6.14
N HIS A 107 5.03 -9.89 7.08
CA HIS A 107 4.92 -8.44 6.92
C HIS A 107 6.31 -7.80 7.08
N THR A 108 6.51 -6.67 6.43
CA THR A 108 7.79 -5.94 6.44
C THR A 108 7.74 -4.67 7.29
N SER A 109 6.53 -4.26 7.66
CA SER A 109 6.31 -3.05 8.46
C SER A 109 5.11 -3.21 9.38
N GLU A 110 5.17 -2.53 10.51
CA GLU A 110 4.07 -2.40 11.47
C GLU A 110 3.80 -0.92 11.74
N SER A 111 2.54 -0.54 11.86
CA SER A 111 2.14 0.83 12.18
C SER A 111 0.75 0.85 12.79
N LYS A 112 0.48 1.79 13.71
CA LYS A 112 -0.89 2.11 14.09
C LYS A 112 -1.58 2.90 12.99
N VAL A 113 -2.90 2.79 12.91
CA VAL A 113 -3.71 3.55 11.93
C VAL A 113 -3.50 5.06 12.09
N SER A 114 -3.42 5.56 13.33
CA SER A 114 -3.16 6.98 13.62
C SER A 114 -1.76 7.45 13.18
N GLN A 115 -0.74 6.63 13.39
CA GLN A 115 0.63 6.94 12.95
C GLN A 115 0.73 7.00 11.43
N LEU A 116 0.08 6.03 10.74
CA LEU A 116 -0.01 6.01 9.29
C LEU A 116 -0.68 7.27 8.76
N LEU A 117 -1.81 7.69 9.35
CA LEU A 117 -2.51 8.91 8.96
C LEU A 117 -1.63 10.14 9.13
N SER A 118 -0.96 10.28 10.27
CA SER A 118 -0.06 11.42 10.53
C SER A 118 1.08 11.53 9.51
N LEU A 119 1.68 10.42 9.09
CA LEU A 119 2.69 10.41 8.03
C LEU A 119 2.10 10.89 6.69
N LEU A 120 0.93 10.40 6.32
CA LEU A 120 0.27 10.79 5.07
C LEU A 120 -0.16 12.26 5.07
N GLU A 121 -0.60 12.80 6.21
CA GLU A 121 -0.89 14.23 6.38
C GLU A 121 0.38 15.09 6.21
N CYS A 122 1.52 14.64 6.77
CA CYS A 122 2.81 15.29 6.54
C CYS A 122 3.20 15.27 5.05
N TYR A 123 2.96 14.15 4.34
CA TYR A 123 3.27 14.07 2.90
C TYR A 123 2.37 15.00 2.08
N LYS A 124 1.07 15.07 2.41
CA LYS A 124 0.18 16.04 1.79
C LYS A 124 0.67 17.47 2.01
N ALA A 125 0.86 17.86 3.26
CA ALA A 125 1.23 19.22 3.62
C ALA A 125 2.60 19.67 3.05
N ALA A 126 3.58 18.76 2.96
CA ALA A 126 4.88 19.06 2.40
C ALA A 126 4.88 18.99 0.87
N TYR A 127 4.45 17.86 0.31
CA TYR A 127 4.64 17.61 -1.12
C TYR A 127 3.48 18.14 -1.98
N GLN A 128 2.25 17.77 -1.65
CA GLN A 128 1.11 18.19 -2.47
C GLN A 128 0.82 19.70 -2.34
N ASP A 129 0.88 20.22 -1.12
CA ASP A 129 0.50 21.63 -0.86
C ASP A 129 1.65 22.60 -1.12
N LYS A 130 2.93 22.21 -0.94
CA LYS A 130 4.09 23.10 -1.02
C LYS A 130 5.14 22.70 -2.04
N GLY A 131 5.07 21.52 -2.65
CA GLY A 131 6.09 21.02 -3.58
C GLY A 131 7.41 20.61 -2.90
N ILE A 132 7.44 20.49 -1.59
CA ILE A 132 8.64 20.14 -0.80
C ILE A 132 8.69 18.61 -0.62
N ILE A 133 9.82 17.99 -0.94
CA ILE A 133 10.03 16.56 -0.67
C ILE A 133 10.09 16.36 0.86
N PRO A 134 9.21 15.52 1.45
CA PRO A 134 9.21 15.29 2.89
C PRO A 134 10.46 14.51 3.32
N SER A 135 10.83 14.62 4.60
CA SER A 135 11.84 13.73 5.19
C SER A 135 11.38 12.28 5.10
N ILE A 136 12.25 11.42 4.59
CA ILE A 136 12.02 9.97 4.44
C ILE A 136 13.15 9.26 5.18
N ASN A 137 12.83 8.52 6.24
CA ASN A 137 13.82 7.97 7.16
C ASN A 137 14.09 6.49 6.93
N ASN A 138 13.19 5.78 6.24
CA ASN A 138 13.28 4.34 6.02
C ASN A 138 12.51 3.90 4.79
N THR A 139 12.67 2.62 4.42
CA THR A 139 12.02 2.03 3.23
C THR A 139 10.50 2.04 3.31
N PHE A 140 9.91 1.84 4.50
CA PHE A 140 8.47 1.91 4.66
C PHE A 140 7.93 3.31 4.33
N GLU A 141 8.54 4.35 4.86
CA GLU A 141 8.17 5.74 4.57
C GLU A 141 8.33 6.08 3.09
N LEU A 142 9.40 5.60 2.44
CA LEU A 142 9.60 5.76 1.01
C LEU A 142 8.48 5.09 0.20
N ASN A 143 8.15 3.85 0.52
CA ASN A 143 7.09 3.10 -0.14
C ASN A 143 5.71 3.73 0.10
N LEU A 144 5.47 4.25 1.30
CA LEU A 144 4.24 4.94 1.67
C LEU A 144 4.10 6.28 0.92
N PHE A 145 5.18 7.04 0.82
CA PHE A 145 5.21 8.30 0.06
C PHE A 145 4.98 8.05 -1.44
N ASN A 146 5.63 7.05 -2.02
CA ASN A 146 5.40 6.66 -3.41
C ASN A 146 3.95 6.22 -3.64
N THR A 147 3.37 5.51 -2.67
CA THR A 147 1.95 5.14 -2.70
C THR A 147 1.06 6.37 -2.69
N PHE A 148 1.28 7.32 -1.77
CA PHE A 148 0.51 8.56 -1.67
C PHE A 148 0.50 9.34 -2.99
N ARG A 149 1.67 9.53 -3.61
CA ARG A 149 1.80 10.26 -4.87
C ARG A 149 0.94 9.70 -6.01
N CYS A 150 0.68 8.40 -6.02
CA CYS A 150 -0.13 7.76 -7.06
C CYS A 150 -1.62 8.10 -6.98
N TYR A 151 -2.09 8.70 -5.87
CA TYR A 151 -3.47 9.16 -5.70
C TYR A 151 -3.66 10.65 -6.00
N MET A 152 -2.57 11.39 -6.21
CA MET A 152 -2.62 12.81 -6.58
C MET A 152 -3.11 12.97 -8.02
N ASP A 153 -3.91 14.00 -8.25
CA ASP A 153 -4.25 14.38 -9.62
C ASP A 153 -3.06 15.10 -10.28
N ILE A 154 -2.40 14.38 -11.18
CA ILE A 154 -1.22 14.87 -11.88
C ILE A 154 -1.52 16.14 -12.68
N ALA A 155 -2.70 16.23 -13.32
CA ALA A 155 -3.05 17.36 -14.18
C ALA A 155 -3.26 18.65 -13.38
N SER A 156 -3.77 18.55 -12.15
CA SER A 156 -3.94 19.70 -11.27
C SER A 156 -2.67 20.09 -10.52
N HIS A 157 -1.76 19.12 -10.29
CA HIS A 157 -0.51 19.33 -9.54
C HIS A 157 0.61 19.86 -10.45
N PHE A 158 0.66 19.47 -11.70
CA PHE A 158 1.70 19.88 -12.65
C PHE A 158 1.14 20.76 -13.78
N PRO A 159 1.91 21.75 -14.26
CA PRO A 159 3.24 22.14 -13.81
C PRO A 159 3.22 22.81 -12.42
N VAL A 160 4.23 22.56 -11.62
CA VAL A 160 4.40 23.23 -10.32
C VAL A 160 4.60 24.73 -10.59
N LYS A 161 3.77 25.58 -9.96
CA LYS A 161 3.87 27.03 -10.07
C LYS A 161 4.77 27.56 -8.98
N PHE A 162 5.90 28.13 -9.37
CA PHE A 162 6.81 28.79 -8.46
C PHE A 162 6.44 30.25 -8.26
N VAL A 163 6.88 30.83 -7.15
CA VAL A 163 6.76 32.27 -6.89
C VAL A 163 7.84 33.00 -7.67
N GLU A 164 7.44 33.87 -8.58
CA GLU A 164 8.35 34.73 -9.32
C GLU A 164 8.56 36.04 -8.56
N HIS A 165 9.82 36.36 -8.32
CA HIS A 165 10.25 37.65 -7.72
C HIS A 165 10.79 38.56 -8.82
N THR A 166 10.12 39.67 -9.09
CA THR A 166 10.45 40.62 -10.15
C THR A 166 10.82 41.98 -9.59
N ASP A 167 11.92 42.56 -10.10
CA ASP A 167 12.32 43.96 -9.83
C ASP A 167 12.72 44.63 -11.19
N PRO A 168 13.09 45.94 -11.20
CA PRO A 168 13.49 46.61 -12.43
C PRO A 168 14.70 46.01 -13.16
N ARG A 169 15.45 45.11 -12.55
CA ARG A 169 16.64 44.46 -13.10
C ARG A 169 16.32 43.12 -13.74
N GLY A 170 15.15 42.53 -13.41
CA GLY A 170 14.71 41.24 -13.96
C GLY A 170 13.86 40.42 -13.00
N SER A 171 13.64 39.16 -13.35
CA SER A 171 12.87 38.22 -12.55
C SER A 171 13.74 37.02 -12.16
N PHE A 172 13.49 36.45 -10.98
CA PHE A 172 14.05 35.18 -10.58
C PHE A 172 13.00 34.29 -9.91
N VAL A 173 13.22 32.99 -9.99
CA VAL A 173 12.41 31.94 -9.37
C VAL A 173 13.31 31.05 -8.54
N GLU A 174 12.97 30.86 -7.29
CA GLU A 174 13.68 29.92 -6.42
C GLU A 174 13.11 28.52 -6.63
N ILE A 175 13.98 27.57 -7.01
CA ILE A 175 13.64 26.18 -7.29
C ILE A 175 14.33 25.32 -6.23
N ILE A 176 13.77 25.23 -5.03
CA ILE A 176 14.30 24.39 -3.95
C ILE A 176 13.24 23.41 -3.48
#